data_f5a5c2864dd959a9b329c2fc215fc45e
#
_entry.id   f5a5c2864dd959a9b329c2fc215fc45e
#
_cell.length_a   1.000
_cell.length_b   1.000
_cell.length_c   1.000
_cell.angle_alpha   90.00
_cell.angle_beta   90.00
_cell.angle_gamma   90.00
#
_symmetry.space_group_name_H-M   'P 1'
#
loop_
_entity.id
_entity.type
_entity.pdbx_description
1 polymer ?
#
loop_
_entity_poly.entity_id
_entity_poly.type
_entity_poly.pdbx_seq_one_letter_code
_entity_poly.pdbx_strand_id
1 'polypeptide(L)'
;VEDMEDVTTADLLAYRQSLQHLAGSTQKRYLAAIKSFFAWALEAGIVEKNPAASLKLPRAIGNRAPVFLTLDETRKLLNSAELPRDVALFWALSYGLRIAEVTALEIGDVAAPNGNGLGALTVRGKGSKARTIPINPPAYTAISSYISDRVDGPVFLVLDGSRPMTRRGIQDRFMNLAARAGIPPEKRFPHCMRHGFATRMLFDTKTIGGIYTVSKLLGHSRVATTEM
;
A
#
# COMPACT_ATOMS: atom_id res chain seq x y z
N VAL A 1 -0.08 33.56 -16.92
CA VAL A 1 0.40 33.78 -15.54
C VAL A 1 1.90 33.59 -15.60
N GLU A 2 2.66 34.68 -15.55
CA GLU A 2 4.14 34.65 -15.61
C GLU A 2 4.75 34.60 -14.22
N ASP A 3 4.00 34.99 -13.17
CA ASP A 3 4.45 34.97 -11.79
C ASP A 3 3.41 34.34 -10.85
N MET A 4 3.86 33.84 -9.71
CA MET A 4 2.97 33.22 -8.70
C MET A 4 2.07 34.24 -8.01
N GLU A 5 2.51 35.50 -7.93
CA GLU A 5 1.75 36.61 -7.37
C GLU A 5 0.53 36.99 -8.22
N ASP A 6 0.58 36.66 -9.52
CA ASP A 6 -0.52 36.94 -10.46
C ASP A 6 -1.67 35.95 -10.39
N VAL A 7 -1.48 34.80 -9.69
CA VAL A 7 -2.52 33.77 -9.59
C VAL A 7 -3.70 34.28 -8.76
N THR A 8 -4.86 34.35 -9.38
CA THR A 8 -6.09 34.78 -8.74
C THR A 8 -6.98 33.62 -8.30
N THR A 9 -7.93 33.89 -7.43
CA THR A 9 -8.98 32.93 -7.09
C THR A 9 -9.78 32.49 -8.32
N ALA A 10 -9.96 33.36 -9.30
CA ALA A 10 -10.67 33.07 -10.55
C ALA A 10 -9.91 32.01 -11.37
N ASP A 11 -8.58 32.08 -11.46
CA ASP A 11 -7.75 31.11 -12.15
C ASP A 11 -7.86 29.75 -11.50
N LEU A 12 -7.85 29.68 -10.17
CA LEU A 12 -8.00 28.43 -9.43
C LEU A 12 -9.41 27.82 -9.57
N LEU A 13 -10.44 28.64 -9.71
CA LEU A 13 -11.79 28.16 -10.01
C LEU A 13 -11.89 27.62 -11.44
N ALA A 14 -11.29 28.30 -12.43
CA ALA A 14 -11.20 27.81 -13.80
C ALA A 14 -10.42 26.49 -13.86
N TYR A 15 -9.29 26.39 -13.15
CA TYR A 15 -8.55 25.15 -13.04
C TYR A 15 -9.40 24.03 -12.39
N ARG A 16 -10.13 24.32 -11.30
CA ARG A 16 -11.06 23.34 -10.71
C ARG A 16 -12.10 22.86 -11.72
N GLN A 17 -12.62 23.75 -12.57
CA GLN A 17 -13.58 23.41 -13.60
C GLN A 17 -12.96 22.50 -14.67
N SER A 18 -11.71 22.74 -15.07
CA SER A 18 -11.01 21.89 -16.03
C SER A 18 -10.79 20.46 -15.53
N LEU A 19 -10.80 20.24 -14.22
CA LEU A 19 -10.65 18.92 -13.61
C LEU A 19 -11.94 18.09 -13.55
N GLN A 20 -13.10 18.61 -13.98
CA GLN A 20 -14.40 17.93 -13.83
C GLN A 20 -14.49 16.57 -14.55
N HIS A 21 -13.67 16.34 -15.57
CA HIS A 21 -13.57 15.07 -16.28
C HIS A 21 -12.86 13.97 -15.45
N LEU A 22 -12.19 14.31 -14.35
CA LEU A 22 -11.48 13.39 -13.49
C LEU A 22 -12.35 12.85 -12.36
N ALA A 23 -11.98 11.69 -11.81
CA ALA A 23 -12.63 11.15 -10.61
C ALA A 23 -12.51 12.13 -9.42
N GLY A 24 -13.55 12.23 -8.59
CA GLY A 24 -13.62 13.18 -7.47
C GLY A 24 -12.46 13.06 -6.47
N SER A 25 -11.94 11.84 -6.24
CA SER A 25 -10.72 11.63 -5.42
C SER A 25 -9.47 12.25 -6.05
N THR A 26 -9.35 12.20 -7.37
CA THR A 26 -8.25 12.80 -8.11
C THR A 26 -8.36 14.32 -8.09
N GLN A 27 -9.55 14.88 -8.34
CA GLN A 27 -9.82 16.30 -8.20
C GLN A 27 -9.44 16.81 -6.80
N LYS A 28 -9.92 16.10 -5.75
CA LYS A 28 -9.60 16.44 -4.36
C LYS A 28 -8.10 16.46 -4.10
N ARG A 29 -7.35 15.51 -4.65
CA ARG A 29 -5.89 15.45 -4.49
C ARG A 29 -5.20 16.65 -5.11
N TYR A 30 -5.54 17.03 -6.35
CA TYR A 30 -4.94 18.18 -7.02
C TYR A 30 -5.28 19.48 -6.30
N LEU A 31 -6.55 19.69 -5.95
CA LEU A 31 -6.98 20.91 -5.26
C LEU A 31 -6.40 21.01 -3.84
N ALA A 32 -6.23 19.89 -3.14
CA ALA A 32 -5.57 19.87 -1.83
C ALA A 32 -4.09 20.23 -1.93
N ALA A 33 -3.39 19.78 -2.97
CA ALA A 33 -2.00 20.16 -3.22
C ALA A 33 -1.86 21.67 -3.45
N ILE A 34 -2.72 22.27 -4.28
CA ILE A 34 -2.76 23.70 -4.51
C ILE A 34 -3.04 24.48 -3.23
N LYS A 35 -4.03 24.05 -2.44
CA LYS A 35 -4.32 24.71 -1.14
C LYS A 35 -3.12 24.66 -0.19
N SER A 36 -2.45 23.52 -0.12
CA SER A 36 -1.26 23.36 0.72
C SER A 36 -0.11 24.23 0.23
N PHE A 37 0.09 24.31 -1.08
CA PHE A 37 1.12 25.14 -1.70
C PHE A 37 0.91 26.64 -1.39
N PHE A 38 -0.28 27.18 -1.66
CA PHE A 38 -0.55 28.59 -1.39
C PHE A 38 -0.63 28.94 0.10
N ALA A 39 -0.98 28.00 0.98
CA ALA A 39 -0.86 28.20 2.41
C ALA A 39 0.61 28.35 2.83
N TRP A 40 1.50 27.49 2.31
CA TRP A 40 2.94 27.61 2.51
C TRP A 40 3.51 28.89 1.88
N ALA A 41 3.12 29.25 0.66
CA ALA A 41 3.61 30.45 -0.03
C ALA A 41 3.25 31.74 0.74
N LEU A 42 2.07 31.81 1.34
CA LEU A 42 1.68 32.90 2.23
C LEU A 42 2.54 32.93 3.50
N GLU A 43 2.75 31.77 4.15
CA GLU A 43 3.59 31.66 5.35
C GLU A 43 5.05 32.01 5.06
N ALA A 44 5.54 31.69 3.87
CA ALA A 44 6.89 32.00 3.40
C ALA A 44 7.04 33.46 2.91
N GLY A 45 5.96 34.27 2.86
CA GLY A 45 5.99 35.64 2.38
C GLY A 45 6.17 35.78 0.85
N ILE A 46 5.96 34.69 0.10
CA ILE A 46 6.08 34.67 -1.37
C ILE A 46 4.85 35.32 -2.03
N VAL A 47 3.69 35.21 -1.40
CA VAL A 47 2.45 35.88 -1.83
C VAL A 47 1.87 36.66 -0.65
N GLU A 48 1.31 37.83 -0.93
CA GLU A 48 0.66 38.67 0.10
C GLU A 48 -0.70 38.10 0.55
N LYS A 49 -1.39 37.39 -0.34
CA LYS A 49 -2.72 36.83 -0.11
C LYS A 49 -2.79 35.42 -0.64
N ASN A 50 -3.51 34.52 0.07
CA ASN A 50 -3.71 33.16 -0.39
C ASN A 50 -4.92 33.08 -1.34
N PRO A 51 -4.73 32.93 -2.67
CA PRO A 51 -5.82 32.82 -3.64
C PRO A 51 -6.63 31.53 -3.51
N ALA A 52 -6.07 30.51 -2.85
CA ALA A 52 -6.72 29.21 -2.63
C ALA A 52 -7.50 29.14 -1.30
N ALA A 53 -7.58 30.21 -0.51
CA ALA A 53 -8.24 30.21 0.80
C ALA A 53 -9.72 29.76 0.69
N SER A 54 -10.46 30.32 -0.25
CA SER A 54 -11.88 30.05 -0.50
C SER A 54 -12.14 28.79 -1.35
N LEU A 55 -11.10 28.14 -1.89
CA LEU A 55 -11.23 26.98 -2.77
C LEU A 55 -11.82 25.79 -2.01
N LYS A 56 -13.06 25.40 -2.35
CA LYS A 56 -13.75 24.26 -1.75
C LYS A 56 -13.28 22.95 -2.38
N LEU A 57 -12.82 22.03 -1.56
CA LEU A 57 -12.49 20.67 -2.01
C LEU A 57 -13.80 19.89 -2.30
N PRO A 58 -13.81 19.04 -3.35
CA PRO A 58 -14.93 18.14 -3.58
C PRO A 58 -15.18 17.29 -2.32
N ARG A 59 -16.45 17.12 -1.95
CA ARG A 59 -16.82 16.16 -0.92
C ARG A 59 -16.42 14.77 -1.41
N ALA A 60 -15.92 13.93 -0.51
CA ALA A 60 -15.72 12.52 -0.83
C ALA A 60 -17.09 11.94 -1.19
N ILE A 61 -17.26 11.53 -2.44
CA ILE A 61 -18.47 10.86 -2.87
C ILE A 61 -18.41 9.46 -2.25
N GLY A 62 -19.20 9.25 -1.20
CA GLY A 62 -19.45 7.99 -0.54
C GLY A 62 -18.20 7.25 -0.04
N ASN A 63 -18.21 6.75 1.17
CA ASN A 63 -17.32 5.69 1.61
C ASN A 63 -17.66 4.45 0.77
N ARG A 64 -16.95 4.23 -0.35
CA ARG A 64 -17.00 2.92 -1.00
C ARG A 64 -16.49 1.93 0.04
N ALA A 65 -17.28 0.89 0.31
CA ALA A 65 -16.82 -0.20 1.15
C ALA A 65 -15.42 -0.63 0.71
N PRO A 66 -14.50 -0.85 1.65
CA PRO A 66 -13.14 -1.23 1.29
C PRO A 66 -13.17 -2.52 0.47
N VAL A 67 -12.55 -2.47 -0.71
CA VAL A 67 -12.45 -3.64 -1.59
C VAL A 67 -11.29 -4.51 -1.07
N PHE A 68 -11.58 -5.75 -0.73
CA PHE A 68 -10.59 -6.70 -0.22
C PHE A 68 -10.82 -8.12 -0.75
N LEU A 69 -9.78 -8.94 -0.70
CA LEU A 69 -9.89 -10.36 -0.98
C LEU A 69 -10.40 -11.11 0.26
N THR A 70 -11.43 -11.94 0.06
CA THR A 70 -11.90 -12.89 1.05
C THR A 70 -10.82 -13.96 1.31
N LEU A 71 -11.01 -14.79 2.32
CA LEU A 71 -10.08 -15.89 2.61
C LEU A 71 -10.04 -16.88 1.44
N ASP A 72 -11.18 -17.20 0.84
CA ASP A 72 -11.26 -18.13 -0.29
C ASP A 72 -10.63 -17.54 -1.56
N GLU A 73 -10.86 -16.27 -1.84
CA GLU A 73 -10.18 -15.58 -2.93
C GLU A 73 -8.66 -15.53 -2.72
N THR A 74 -8.21 -15.32 -1.48
CA THR A 74 -6.78 -15.37 -1.14
C THR A 74 -6.20 -16.76 -1.35
N ARG A 75 -6.91 -17.82 -0.96
CA ARG A 75 -6.51 -19.22 -1.21
C ARG A 75 -6.44 -19.52 -2.71
N LYS A 76 -7.47 -19.14 -3.48
CA LYS A 76 -7.47 -19.30 -4.95
C LYS A 76 -6.26 -18.65 -5.57
N LEU A 77 -5.93 -17.43 -5.15
CA LEU A 77 -4.77 -16.69 -5.66
C LEU A 77 -3.45 -17.39 -5.30
N LEU A 78 -3.27 -17.83 -4.06
CA LEU A 78 -2.09 -18.60 -3.64
C LEU A 78 -1.94 -19.89 -4.45
N ASN A 79 -3.04 -20.63 -4.65
CA ASN A 79 -3.05 -21.88 -5.42
C ASN A 79 -2.84 -21.66 -6.94
N SER A 80 -3.06 -20.47 -7.45
CA SER A 80 -2.78 -20.14 -8.87
C SER A 80 -1.31 -19.85 -9.15
N ALA A 81 -0.50 -19.69 -8.10
CA ALA A 81 0.93 -19.41 -8.21
C ALA A 81 1.70 -20.73 -8.42
N GLU A 82 2.30 -20.90 -9.59
CA GLU A 82 3.07 -22.09 -9.94
C GLU A 82 4.57 -21.91 -9.68
N LEU A 83 5.06 -20.67 -9.80
CA LEU A 83 6.47 -20.37 -9.60
C LEU A 83 6.78 -20.15 -8.11
N PRO A 84 7.87 -20.71 -7.57
CA PRO A 84 8.27 -20.50 -6.17
C PRO A 84 8.33 -19.04 -5.77
N ARG A 85 8.82 -18.16 -6.67
CA ARG A 85 8.83 -16.72 -6.48
C ARG A 85 7.43 -16.15 -6.22
N ASP A 86 6.44 -16.56 -7.02
CA ASP A 86 5.10 -16.00 -6.95
C ASP A 86 4.36 -16.49 -5.71
N VAL A 87 4.60 -17.74 -5.32
CA VAL A 87 4.10 -18.30 -4.05
C VAL A 87 4.65 -17.49 -2.87
N ALA A 88 5.97 -17.29 -2.81
CA ALA A 88 6.62 -16.49 -1.77
C ALA A 88 6.12 -15.04 -1.75
N LEU A 89 5.99 -14.43 -2.94
CA LEU A 89 5.47 -13.07 -3.12
C LEU A 89 4.05 -12.91 -2.55
N PHE A 90 3.17 -13.85 -2.87
CA PHE A 90 1.78 -13.78 -2.40
C PHE A 90 1.65 -14.06 -0.93
N TRP A 91 2.48 -14.94 -0.37
CA TRP A 91 2.58 -15.08 1.07
C TRP A 91 2.99 -13.76 1.74
N ALA A 92 4.05 -13.10 1.28
CA ALA A 92 4.46 -11.80 1.83
C ALA A 92 3.34 -10.75 1.75
N LEU A 93 2.65 -10.63 0.60
CA LEU A 93 1.52 -9.71 0.43
C LEU A 93 0.34 -10.07 1.33
N SER A 94 0.10 -11.37 1.62
CA SER A 94 -1.02 -11.84 2.46
C SER A 94 -0.88 -11.43 3.93
N TYR A 95 0.34 -11.13 4.37
CA TYR A 95 0.64 -10.54 5.69
C TYR A 95 0.58 -9.02 5.71
N GLY A 96 0.00 -8.41 4.69
CA GLY A 96 -0.31 -7.00 4.66
C GLY A 96 0.86 -6.08 4.32
N LEU A 97 1.96 -6.59 3.77
CA LEU A 97 3.05 -5.75 3.28
C LEU A 97 2.59 -4.84 2.13
N ARG A 98 3.09 -3.61 2.12
CA ARG A 98 2.92 -2.74 0.94
C ARG A 98 3.84 -3.22 -0.19
N ILE A 99 3.46 -2.98 -1.45
CA ILE A 99 4.33 -3.32 -2.59
C ILE A 99 5.74 -2.73 -2.43
N ALA A 100 5.84 -1.49 -1.92
CA ALA A 100 7.11 -0.84 -1.68
C ALA A 100 7.96 -1.55 -0.61
N GLU A 101 7.31 -2.12 0.39
CA GLU A 101 7.96 -2.90 1.45
C GLU A 101 8.43 -4.26 0.91
N VAL A 102 7.61 -4.89 0.06
CA VAL A 102 7.98 -6.13 -0.62
C VAL A 102 9.18 -5.95 -1.56
N THR A 103 9.20 -4.85 -2.34
CA THR A 103 10.36 -4.56 -3.22
C THR A 103 11.65 -4.24 -2.48
N ALA A 104 11.54 -3.79 -1.23
CA ALA A 104 12.69 -3.43 -0.39
C ALA A 104 13.05 -4.51 0.63
N LEU A 105 12.37 -5.67 0.60
CA LEU A 105 12.64 -6.77 1.52
C LEU A 105 13.95 -7.47 1.14
N GLU A 106 14.86 -7.56 2.09
CA GLU A 106 16.13 -8.22 1.95
C GLU A 106 16.14 -9.58 2.66
N ILE A 107 17.05 -10.47 2.26
CA ILE A 107 17.15 -11.83 2.83
C ILE A 107 17.38 -11.76 4.34
N GLY A 108 18.20 -10.83 4.82
CA GLY A 108 18.43 -10.60 6.25
C GLY A 108 17.21 -10.12 7.04
N ASP A 109 16.13 -9.71 6.36
CA ASP A 109 14.87 -9.33 7.00
C ASP A 109 13.94 -10.55 7.27
N VAL A 110 14.32 -11.75 6.80
CA VAL A 110 13.54 -12.99 6.94
C VAL A 110 14.14 -13.84 8.07
N ALA A 111 13.47 -13.87 9.20
CA ALA A 111 13.93 -14.66 10.35
C ALA A 111 13.27 -16.04 10.41
N ALA A 112 14.07 -17.06 10.71
CA ALA A 112 13.62 -18.42 10.92
C ALA A 112 12.63 -18.53 12.09
N PRO A 113 11.79 -19.59 12.13
CA PRO A 113 10.92 -19.87 13.25
C PRO A 113 11.68 -19.97 14.57
N ASN A 114 11.16 -19.25 15.57
CA ASN A 114 11.67 -19.27 16.93
C ASN A 114 10.93 -20.33 17.79
N GLY A 115 11.13 -20.30 19.11
CA GLY A 115 10.49 -21.20 20.06
C GLY A 115 8.96 -21.26 20.00
N ASN A 116 8.30 -20.26 19.41
CA ASN A 116 6.84 -20.25 19.17
C ASN A 116 6.44 -20.86 17.82
N GLY A 117 7.39 -21.40 17.05
CA GLY A 117 7.15 -21.98 15.72
C GLY A 117 6.84 -20.97 14.62
N LEU A 118 6.96 -19.67 14.88
CA LEU A 118 6.68 -18.59 13.91
C LEU A 118 7.99 -18.02 13.38
N GLY A 119 8.08 -17.88 12.06
CA GLY A 119 9.06 -17.02 11.41
C GLY A 119 8.67 -15.54 11.51
N ALA A 120 9.53 -14.67 11.01
CA ALA A 120 9.23 -13.23 11.01
C ALA A 120 9.77 -12.51 9.78
N LEU A 121 9.06 -11.45 9.40
CA LEU A 121 9.52 -10.48 8.39
C LEU A 121 9.75 -9.13 9.08
N THR A 122 10.95 -8.58 8.97
CA THR A 122 11.28 -7.23 9.41
C THR A 122 11.06 -6.25 8.28
N VAL A 123 10.16 -5.28 8.46
CA VAL A 123 9.74 -4.36 7.41
C VAL A 123 10.05 -2.93 7.82
N ARG A 124 10.76 -2.20 6.97
CA ARG A 124 11.11 -0.79 7.19
C ARG A 124 10.08 0.12 6.54
N GLY A 125 9.42 0.94 7.36
CA GLY A 125 8.41 1.91 6.92
C GLY A 125 8.97 3.32 6.69
N LYS A 126 8.08 4.27 6.41
CA LYS A 126 8.43 5.69 6.29
C LYS A 126 9.06 6.21 7.60
N GLY A 127 10.20 6.91 7.48
CA GLY A 127 10.93 7.45 8.65
C GLY A 127 11.76 6.40 9.39
N SER A 128 12.24 5.36 8.71
CA SER A 128 13.13 4.31 9.26
C SER A 128 12.55 3.51 10.45
N LYS A 129 11.24 3.62 10.71
CA LYS A 129 10.60 2.81 11.73
C LYS A 129 10.44 1.38 11.23
N ALA A 130 11.21 0.46 11.80
CA ALA A 130 11.09 -0.96 11.54
C ALA A 130 9.92 -1.56 12.34
N ARG A 131 9.26 -2.57 11.75
CA ARG A 131 8.31 -3.42 12.46
C ARG A 131 8.51 -4.87 12.06
N THR A 132 8.27 -5.77 13.00
CA THR A 132 8.35 -7.21 12.77
C THR A 132 6.94 -7.79 12.63
N ILE A 133 6.73 -8.58 11.60
CA ILE A 133 5.47 -9.24 11.29
C ILE A 133 5.70 -10.74 11.46
N PRO A 134 5.06 -11.41 12.44
CA PRO A 134 5.14 -12.84 12.57
C PRO A 134 4.46 -13.53 11.38
N ILE A 135 5.09 -14.57 10.85
CA ILE A 135 4.58 -15.38 9.74
C ILE A 135 4.51 -16.85 10.14
N ASN A 136 3.48 -17.54 9.65
CA ASN A 136 3.31 -18.96 9.93
C ASN A 136 4.34 -19.85 9.19
N PRO A 137 4.53 -21.11 9.61
CA PRO A 137 5.50 -21.99 8.96
C PRO A 137 5.32 -22.15 7.45
N PRO A 138 4.11 -22.31 6.88
CA PRO A 138 3.94 -22.40 5.43
C PRO A 138 4.46 -21.15 4.68
N ALA A 139 4.23 -19.95 5.21
CA ALA A 139 4.73 -18.71 4.61
C ALA A 139 6.25 -18.63 4.70
N TYR A 140 6.82 -18.97 5.86
CA TYR A 140 8.27 -19.01 6.03
C TYR A 140 8.90 -20.02 5.05
N THR A 141 8.37 -21.25 4.98
CA THR A 141 8.87 -22.27 4.06
C THR A 141 8.82 -21.81 2.61
N ALA A 142 7.71 -21.21 2.18
CA ALA A 142 7.60 -20.70 0.81
C ALA A 142 8.64 -19.62 0.50
N ILE A 143 8.88 -18.70 1.42
CA ILE A 143 9.84 -17.61 1.24
C ILE A 143 11.27 -18.14 1.29
N SER A 144 11.62 -18.99 2.29
CA SER A 144 12.96 -19.55 2.44
C SER A 144 13.32 -20.50 1.29
N SER A 145 12.40 -21.34 0.83
CA SER A 145 12.62 -22.19 -0.34
C SER A 145 12.86 -21.38 -1.62
N TYR A 146 12.20 -20.24 -1.78
CA TYR A 146 12.46 -19.35 -2.90
C TYR A 146 13.81 -18.64 -2.78
N ILE A 147 14.22 -18.26 -1.58
CA ILE A 147 15.54 -17.68 -1.31
C ILE A 147 16.63 -18.71 -1.65
N SER A 148 16.40 -20.00 -1.32
CA SER A 148 17.35 -21.10 -1.51
C SER A 148 18.71 -20.78 -0.86
N ASP A 149 19.80 -20.93 -1.62
CA ASP A 149 21.18 -20.76 -1.14
C ASP A 149 21.68 -19.32 -1.14
N ARG A 150 20.84 -18.36 -1.51
CA ARG A 150 21.21 -16.94 -1.46
C ARG A 150 21.34 -16.48 -0.01
N VAL A 151 22.44 -15.84 0.34
CA VAL A 151 22.76 -15.44 1.71
C VAL A 151 22.49 -13.95 1.97
N ASP A 152 22.40 -13.12 0.92
CA ASP A 152 22.18 -11.68 1.01
C ASP A 152 21.44 -11.13 -0.21
N GLY A 153 21.14 -9.84 -0.18
CA GLY A 153 20.47 -9.10 -1.24
C GLY A 153 18.95 -9.16 -1.19
N PRO A 154 18.29 -8.66 -2.24
CA PRO A 154 16.83 -8.56 -2.30
C PRO A 154 16.16 -9.94 -2.33
N VAL A 155 15.07 -10.10 -1.57
CA VAL A 155 14.30 -11.36 -1.59
C VAL A 155 13.72 -11.60 -2.97
N PHE A 156 13.03 -10.62 -3.56
CA PHE A 156 12.27 -10.81 -4.79
C PHE A 156 13.01 -10.29 -6.03
N LEU A 157 13.39 -11.22 -6.90
CA LEU A 157 14.08 -10.96 -8.16
C LEU A 157 13.15 -11.18 -9.35
N VAL A 158 13.50 -10.60 -10.51
CA VAL A 158 12.89 -10.99 -11.80
C VAL A 158 13.23 -12.45 -12.13
N LEU A 159 12.58 -13.02 -13.15
CA LEU A 159 12.67 -14.48 -13.41
C LEU A 159 14.10 -14.96 -13.73
N ASP A 160 14.89 -14.15 -14.40
CA ASP A 160 16.28 -14.47 -14.73
C ASP A 160 17.26 -14.20 -13.56
N GLY A 161 16.76 -13.74 -12.41
CA GLY A 161 17.58 -13.44 -11.23
C GLY A 161 18.45 -12.20 -11.33
N SER A 162 18.43 -11.47 -12.46
CA SER A 162 19.40 -10.41 -12.77
C SER A 162 19.24 -9.13 -11.94
N ARG A 163 18.03 -8.87 -11.44
CA ARG A 163 17.71 -7.63 -10.71
C ARG A 163 16.47 -7.77 -9.81
N PRO A 164 16.30 -6.88 -8.82
CA PRO A 164 15.10 -6.84 -7.98
C PRO A 164 13.83 -6.60 -8.81
N MET A 165 12.73 -7.18 -8.37
CA MET A 165 11.41 -6.85 -8.90
C MET A 165 11.05 -5.40 -8.63
N THR A 166 10.52 -4.71 -9.63
CA THR A 166 9.98 -3.36 -9.45
C THR A 166 8.55 -3.40 -8.91
N ARG A 167 8.08 -2.29 -8.33
CA ARG A 167 6.67 -2.15 -7.91
C ARG A 167 5.70 -2.44 -9.05
N ARG A 168 6.01 -1.96 -10.25
CA ARG A 168 5.20 -2.21 -11.45
C ARG A 168 5.19 -3.68 -11.81
N GLY A 169 6.36 -4.34 -11.81
CA GLY A 169 6.47 -5.77 -12.09
C GLY A 169 5.66 -6.64 -11.10
N ILE A 170 5.67 -6.30 -9.81
CA ILE A 170 4.84 -6.98 -8.81
C ILE A 170 3.35 -6.75 -9.09
N GLN A 171 2.96 -5.51 -9.43
CA GLN A 171 1.57 -5.18 -9.73
C GLN A 171 1.05 -5.93 -10.95
N ASP A 172 1.81 -5.92 -12.04
CA ASP A 172 1.43 -6.60 -13.29
C ASP A 172 1.36 -8.12 -13.07
N ARG A 173 2.32 -8.69 -12.33
CA ARG A 173 2.29 -10.12 -11.99
C ARG A 173 1.09 -10.48 -11.15
N PHE A 174 0.78 -9.67 -10.13
CA PHE A 174 -0.42 -9.86 -9.30
C PHE A 174 -1.70 -9.81 -10.15
N MET A 175 -1.87 -8.81 -11.01
CA MET A 175 -3.04 -8.66 -11.86
C MET A 175 -3.25 -9.89 -12.75
N ASN A 176 -2.18 -10.38 -13.40
CA ASN A 176 -2.23 -11.53 -14.29
C ASN A 176 -2.64 -12.80 -13.55
N LEU A 177 -2.04 -13.06 -12.39
CA LEU A 177 -2.37 -14.27 -11.62
C LEU A 177 -3.75 -14.17 -10.94
N ALA A 178 -4.16 -13.00 -10.49
CA ALA A 178 -5.49 -12.77 -9.97
C ALA A 178 -6.57 -12.97 -11.07
N ALA A 179 -6.28 -12.58 -12.31
CA ALA A 179 -7.18 -12.87 -13.43
C ALA A 179 -7.29 -14.37 -13.70
N ARG A 180 -6.17 -15.11 -13.71
CA ARG A 180 -6.14 -16.57 -13.86
C ARG A 180 -6.87 -17.29 -12.72
N ALA A 181 -6.78 -16.77 -11.50
CA ALA A 181 -7.48 -17.29 -10.31
C ALA A 181 -8.98 -16.99 -10.30
N GLY A 182 -9.52 -16.30 -11.32
CA GLY A 182 -10.93 -15.91 -11.37
C GLY A 182 -11.32 -14.80 -10.39
N ILE A 183 -10.35 -14.02 -9.88
CA ILE A 183 -10.64 -12.89 -8.99
C ILE A 183 -11.34 -11.78 -9.79
N PRO A 184 -12.39 -11.14 -9.25
CA PRO A 184 -13.10 -10.05 -9.93
C PRO A 184 -12.17 -8.88 -10.28
N PRO A 185 -12.35 -8.20 -11.43
CA PRO A 185 -11.47 -7.14 -11.93
C PRO A 185 -11.20 -6.02 -10.89
N GLU A 186 -12.23 -5.62 -10.15
CA GLU A 186 -12.16 -4.58 -9.12
C GLU A 186 -11.30 -4.95 -7.90
N LYS A 187 -10.90 -6.24 -7.79
CA LYS A 187 -10.04 -6.76 -6.72
C LYS A 187 -8.63 -7.14 -7.19
N ARG A 188 -8.30 -6.95 -8.48
CA ARG A 188 -7.01 -7.37 -9.05
C ARG A 188 -5.89 -6.38 -8.80
N PHE A 189 -5.71 -5.96 -7.56
CA PHE A 189 -4.58 -5.10 -7.16
C PHE A 189 -4.04 -5.49 -5.77
N PRO A 190 -2.72 -5.43 -5.55
CA PRO A 190 -2.10 -5.97 -4.33
C PRO A 190 -2.63 -5.39 -3.01
N HIS A 191 -3.10 -4.15 -3.00
CA HIS A 191 -3.68 -3.53 -1.80
C HIS A 191 -4.93 -4.26 -1.29
N CYS A 192 -5.64 -5.01 -2.15
CA CYS A 192 -6.77 -5.85 -1.73
C CYS A 192 -6.36 -6.95 -0.75
N MET A 193 -5.16 -7.54 -0.92
CA MET A 193 -4.63 -8.51 0.05
C MET A 193 -4.35 -7.86 1.40
N ARG A 194 -3.75 -6.67 1.39
CA ARG A 194 -3.48 -5.90 2.60
C ARG A 194 -4.77 -5.48 3.32
N HIS A 195 -5.79 -5.04 2.59
CA HIS A 195 -7.11 -4.77 3.17
C HIS A 195 -7.74 -6.04 3.74
N GLY A 196 -7.65 -7.16 3.04
CA GLY A 196 -8.12 -8.46 3.55
C GLY A 196 -7.39 -8.89 4.83
N PHE A 197 -6.08 -8.69 4.91
CA PHE A 197 -5.32 -8.93 6.13
C PHE A 197 -5.80 -8.05 7.28
N ALA A 198 -5.93 -6.74 7.06
CA ALA A 198 -6.42 -5.80 8.06
C ALA A 198 -7.81 -6.19 8.58
N THR A 199 -8.72 -6.49 7.67
CA THR A 199 -10.09 -6.89 7.99
C THR A 199 -10.12 -8.17 8.83
N ARG A 200 -9.37 -9.21 8.44
CA ARG A 200 -9.29 -10.46 9.20
C ARG A 200 -8.75 -10.23 10.61
N MET A 201 -7.64 -9.51 10.72
CA MET A 201 -7.03 -9.23 12.03
C MET A 201 -7.96 -8.43 12.94
N LEU A 202 -8.77 -7.50 12.41
CA LEU A 202 -9.76 -6.75 13.18
C LEU A 202 -10.91 -7.65 13.64
N PHE A 203 -11.39 -8.56 12.81
CA PHE A 203 -12.42 -9.53 13.19
C PHE A 203 -11.95 -10.51 14.27
N ASP A 204 -10.70 -10.97 14.19
CA ASP A 204 -10.13 -11.91 15.15
C ASP A 204 -9.86 -11.26 16.50
N THR A 205 -9.57 -9.96 16.53
CA THR A 205 -9.14 -9.28 17.76
C THR A 205 -10.20 -8.49 18.49
N LYS A 206 -11.37 -8.22 17.93
CA LYS A 206 -12.61 -7.57 18.47
C LYS A 206 -12.48 -6.61 19.68
N THR A 207 -11.27 -6.14 19.99
CA THR A 207 -10.98 -5.28 21.13
C THR A 207 -10.24 -4.01 20.66
N ILE A 208 -10.33 -2.93 21.45
CA ILE A 208 -9.57 -1.69 21.21
C ILE A 208 -8.07 -1.95 21.13
N GLY A 209 -7.55 -2.86 21.94
CA GLY A 209 -6.16 -3.33 21.87
C GLY A 209 -5.82 -4.03 20.54
N GLY A 210 -6.80 -4.72 19.93
CA GLY A 210 -6.66 -5.35 18.64
C GLY A 210 -6.51 -4.35 17.50
N ILE A 211 -7.31 -3.28 17.48
CA ILE A 211 -7.20 -2.19 16.49
C ILE A 211 -5.81 -1.56 16.55
N TYR A 212 -5.30 -1.31 17.75
CA TYR A 212 -3.96 -0.76 17.93
C TYR A 212 -2.87 -1.71 17.44
N THR A 213 -2.99 -3.00 17.72
CA THR A 213 -2.06 -4.04 17.25
C THR A 213 -2.06 -4.13 15.73
N VAL A 214 -3.23 -4.17 15.10
CA VAL A 214 -3.38 -4.18 13.63
C VAL A 214 -2.78 -2.91 13.02
N SER A 215 -3.05 -1.74 13.60
CA SER A 215 -2.49 -0.47 13.15
C SER A 215 -0.95 -0.49 13.18
N LYS A 216 -0.35 -1.03 14.26
CA LYS A 216 1.11 -1.21 14.36
C LYS A 216 1.64 -2.19 13.32
N LEU A 217 1.03 -3.37 13.18
CA LEU A 217 1.44 -4.39 12.19
C LEU A 217 1.36 -3.87 10.75
N LEU A 218 0.36 -3.03 10.45
CA LEU A 218 0.22 -2.39 9.15
C LEU A 218 1.14 -1.17 8.99
N GLY A 219 1.69 -0.61 10.06
CA GLY A 219 2.48 0.63 10.03
C GLY A 219 1.64 1.83 9.60
N HIS A 220 0.43 1.96 10.14
CA HIS A 220 -0.40 3.14 9.99
C HIS A 220 0.06 4.22 10.97
N SER A 221 0.24 5.45 10.49
CA SER A 221 0.62 6.59 11.33
C SER A 221 -0.55 7.13 12.16
N ARG A 222 -1.79 6.78 11.80
CA ARG A 222 -3.03 7.15 12.50
C ARG A 222 -3.94 5.95 12.61
N VAL A 223 -4.55 5.75 13.79
CA VAL A 223 -5.50 4.66 14.08
C VAL A 223 -6.74 4.77 13.19
N ALA A 224 -7.22 5.99 12.92
CA ALA A 224 -8.37 6.25 12.04
C ALA A 224 -8.23 5.62 10.62
N THR A 225 -7.01 5.28 10.18
CA THR A 225 -6.79 4.57 8.91
C THR A 225 -7.13 3.07 9.01
N THR A 226 -7.26 2.56 10.23
CA THR A 226 -7.54 1.13 10.51
C THR A 226 -9.03 0.89 10.80
N GLU A 227 -9.77 1.95 11.18
CA GLU A 227 -11.20 1.89 11.53
C GLU A 227 -12.15 1.95 10.31
N MET A 228 -11.61 2.05 9.09
CA MET A 228 -12.38 1.96 7.84
C MET A 228 -12.54 0.51 7.43
#